data_56e20d4fa7ef223eae3cd4408cc6c9f5
#
_entry.id   56e20d4fa7ef223eae3cd4408cc6c9f5
#
_cell.length_a   1.000
_cell.length_b   1.000
_cell.length_c   1.000
_cell.angle_alpha   90.00
_cell.angle_beta   90.00
_cell.angle_gamma   90.00
#
_symmetry.space_group_name_H-M   'P 1'
#
loop_
_entity.id
_entity.type
_entity.pdbx_description
1 polymer ?
#
loop_
_entity_poly.entity_id
_entity_poly.type
_entity_poly.pdbx_seq_one_letter_code
_entity_poly.pdbx_strand_id
1 'polypeptide(L)'
;MMLRSRTGVALLLGGILAFVAVYAQEKRAASGSPPAGGDIIPLRQVSDPYPVFNGIAVDPVNNVVAMSDVNRKSLMSYSRSAVSSSGGITTPQRQAFGPLTNIGFVAGVLLDPQRKELLAVNNDIEDTMVVLPYDAQGNAAPSRLLSVPHQAWGLAMSRTHDQIAITVEIQEAVVIYKRDAKNVEAPMRYIRGPNAGLADPHGIFWDDRHNEIGVANHGNFRGLVKNVGGGCVPTGTAEPESGAVLPPSITVYSGDAKGDAKPLRTIQGEKTKLDFPMGLAEDAEHDEIAVANNGDNSVLVFSRTAQGDVAPIRTIAGAKTGINRPMGIALDTTNGEIWVSNFGDHAALVFDRSASGDVAPKRVIRTAPPGTPSPGFGNPQAVAYDSKREQILVPN
;
A
#
# COMPACT_ATOMS: atom_id res chain seq x y z
N MET A 1 13.18 -41.15 -65.47
CA MET A 1 12.23 -41.74 -64.57
C MET A 1 12.88 -41.88 -63.19
N MET A 2 12.84 -40.91 -62.38
CA MET A 2 13.20 -40.93 -60.94
C MET A 2 12.96 -39.55 -60.31
N LEU A 3 11.94 -39.45 -59.57
CA LEU A 3 11.68 -38.28 -58.73
C LEU A 3 12.57 -38.36 -57.48
N ARG A 4 13.27 -37.28 -57.19
CA ARG A 4 13.96 -37.07 -55.91
C ARG A 4 13.15 -36.12 -55.03
N SER A 5 12.67 -36.63 -53.94
CA SER A 5 12.13 -35.89 -52.81
C SER A 5 13.28 -35.20 -52.02
N ARG A 6 13.16 -33.90 -51.78
CA ARG A 6 14.00 -33.15 -50.82
C ARG A 6 13.15 -32.77 -49.62
N THR A 7 13.37 -33.43 -48.54
CA THR A 7 12.90 -33.03 -47.22
C THR A 7 13.73 -31.85 -46.72
N GLY A 8 13.10 -30.70 -46.57
CA GLY A 8 13.67 -29.53 -45.90
C GLY A 8 13.22 -29.51 -44.43
N VAL A 9 14.18 -29.59 -43.53
CA VAL A 9 13.98 -29.39 -42.10
C VAL A 9 13.89 -27.89 -41.88
N ALA A 10 12.72 -27.38 -41.46
CA ALA A 10 12.56 -26.02 -40.98
C ALA A 10 12.73 -26.01 -39.45
N LEU A 11 13.81 -25.40 -39.00
CA LEU A 11 13.96 -25.01 -37.56
C LEU A 11 12.99 -23.90 -37.24
N LEU A 12 11.99 -24.20 -36.42
CA LEU A 12 11.13 -23.22 -35.80
C LEU A 12 11.86 -22.68 -34.55
N LEU A 13 12.39 -21.47 -34.67
CA LEU A 13 12.74 -20.63 -33.54
C LEU A 13 11.43 -20.04 -32.98
N GLY A 14 10.94 -20.64 -31.89
CA GLY A 14 9.80 -20.14 -31.17
C GLY A 14 10.18 -18.94 -30.31
N GLY A 15 9.97 -17.73 -30.82
CA GLY A 15 9.94 -16.53 -29.99
C GLY A 15 8.62 -16.50 -29.23
N ILE A 16 8.67 -16.56 -27.90
CA ILE A 16 7.52 -16.35 -27.04
C ILE A 16 7.24 -14.84 -27.03
N LEU A 17 6.40 -14.39 -27.94
CA LEU A 17 5.74 -13.09 -27.85
C LEU A 17 4.60 -13.24 -26.85
N ALA A 18 4.75 -12.61 -25.68
CA ALA A 18 3.66 -12.45 -24.74
C ALA A 18 2.61 -11.52 -25.36
N PHE A 19 1.61 -12.09 -26.03
CA PHE A 19 0.43 -11.35 -26.44
C PHE A 19 -0.40 -11.05 -25.20
N VAL A 20 -0.55 -9.78 -24.91
CA VAL A 20 -1.66 -9.28 -24.08
C VAL A 20 -2.92 -9.64 -24.87
N ALA A 21 -3.60 -10.71 -24.45
CA ALA A 21 -4.83 -11.13 -25.08
C ALA A 21 -5.95 -10.14 -24.73
N VAL A 22 -6.17 -9.17 -25.59
CA VAL A 22 -7.39 -8.38 -25.59
C VAL A 22 -8.48 -9.29 -26.19
N TYR A 23 -9.25 -9.95 -25.34
CA TYR A 23 -10.45 -10.65 -25.80
C TYR A 23 -11.55 -9.62 -26.09
N ALA A 24 -11.59 -9.12 -27.31
CA ALA A 24 -12.75 -8.40 -27.84
C ALA A 24 -13.77 -9.44 -28.32
N GLN A 25 -14.78 -9.74 -27.52
CA GLN A 25 -15.97 -10.43 -28.00
C GLN A 25 -16.91 -9.39 -28.62
N GLU A 26 -16.89 -9.23 -29.93
CA GLU A 26 -17.94 -8.49 -30.63
C GLU A 26 -19.24 -9.32 -30.60
N LYS A 27 -20.13 -9.02 -29.66
CA LYS A 27 -21.53 -9.42 -29.81
C LYS A 27 -22.27 -8.35 -30.65
N ARG A 28 -22.76 -8.75 -31.81
CA ARG A 28 -23.74 -7.97 -32.57
C ARG A 28 -24.91 -7.61 -31.65
N ALA A 29 -25.19 -6.34 -31.51
CA ALA A 29 -26.35 -5.85 -30.79
C ALA A 29 -27.61 -6.42 -31.39
N ALA A 30 -28.35 -7.22 -30.67
CA ALA A 30 -29.74 -7.54 -30.99
C ALA A 30 -30.56 -6.28 -30.75
N SER A 31 -31.40 -5.92 -31.72
CA SER A 31 -32.36 -4.80 -31.66
C SER A 31 -33.47 -5.16 -30.66
N GLY A 32 -33.22 -4.93 -29.40
CA GLY A 32 -34.19 -5.01 -28.32
C GLY A 32 -33.90 -3.91 -27.32
N SER A 33 -34.91 -3.38 -26.68
CA SER A 33 -34.72 -2.41 -25.58
C SER A 33 -33.73 -2.95 -24.56
N PRO A 34 -32.77 -2.14 -24.10
CA PRO A 34 -31.81 -2.62 -23.12
C PRO A 34 -32.54 -3.11 -21.87
N PRO A 35 -32.12 -4.21 -21.27
CA PRO A 35 -32.71 -4.69 -20.03
C PRO A 35 -32.61 -3.61 -18.96
N ALA A 36 -33.71 -3.42 -18.23
CA ALA A 36 -33.81 -2.43 -17.17
C ALA A 36 -33.03 -2.91 -15.94
N GLY A 37 -31.74 -2.68 -15.92
CA GLY A 37 -30.85 -3.05 -14.81
C GLY A 37 -30.43 -4.52 -14.79
N GLY A 38 -29.45 -4.89 -13.99
CA GLY A 38 -28.97 -6.24 -13.79
C GLY A 38 -27.50 -6.44 -14.17
N ASP A 39 -27.08 -7.71 -14.25
CA ASP A 39 -25.70 -8.11 -14.58
C ASP A 39 -25.37 -7.79 -16.06
N ILE A 40 -24.89 -6.60 -16.31
CA ILE A 40 -24.45 -6.18 -17.64
C ILE A 40 -22.99 -6.57 -17.81
N ILE A 41 -22.72 -7.50 -18.72
CA ILE A 41 -21.36 -7.91 -19.07
C ILE A 41 -20.66 -6.74 -19.80
N PRO A 42 -19.49 -6.31 -19.37
CA PRO A 42 -18.74 -5.26 -20.04
C PRO A 42 -18.39 -5.66 -21.49
N LEU A 43 -18.47 -4.72 -22.41
CA LEU A 43 -18.07 -4.93 -23.81
C LEU A 43 -16.57 -5.24 -23.94
N ARG A 44 -15.79 -4.64 -23.07
CA ARG A 44 -14.33 -4.79 -22.99
C ARG A 44 -13.90 -4.64 -21.55
N GLN A 45 -12.92 -5.43 -21.15
CA GLN A 45 -12.28 -5.35 -19.84
C GLN A 45 -10.77 -5.30 -20.05
N VAL A 46 -10.13 -4.35 -19.37
CA VAL A 46 -8.67 -4.33 -19.20
C VAL A 46 -8.40 -4.87 -17.81
N SER A 47 -7.59 -5.90 -17.73
CA SER A 47 -7.16 -6.47 -16.43
C SER A 47 -5.65 -6.53 -16.37
N ASP A 48 -5.12 -6.28 -15.18
CA ASP A 48 -3.71 -6.47 -14.88
C ASP A 48 -3.53 -7.87 -14.26
N PRO A 49 -2.83 -8.80 -14.93
CA PRO A 49 -2.66 -10.14 -14.41
C PRO A 49 -1.58 -10.25 -13.33
N TYR A 50 -0.85 -9.17 -13.08
CA TYR A 50 0.30 -9.19 -12.19
C TYR A 50 -0.04 -8.61 -10.81
N PRO A 51 0.62 -9.12 -9.73
CA PRO A 51 0.56 -8.50 -8.42
C PRO A 51 1.07 -7.07 -8.42
N VAL A 52 0.43 -6.22 -7.62
CA VAL A 52 0.81 -4.82 -7.42
C VAL A 52 1.04 -4.58 -5.94
N PHE A 53 2.26 -4.23 -5.58
CA PHE A 53 2.64 -4.06 -4.18
C PHE A 53 2.18 -2.72 -3.60
N ASN A 54 1.52 -2.80 -2.45
CA ASN A 54 1.12 -1.65 -1.64
C ASN A 54 1.96 -1.56 -0.36
N GLY A 55 1.64 -2.33 0.66
CA GLY A 55 2.43 -2.38 1.89
C GLY A 55 3.68 -3.25 1.77
N ILE A 56 4.69 -2.94 2.57
CA ILE A 56 5.94 -3.71 2.68
C ILE A 56 6.44 -3.73 4.12
N ALA A 57 6.89 -4.89 4.56
CA ALA A 57 7.52 -5.07 5.87
C ALA A 57 8.72 -6.01 5.76
N VAL A 58 9.76 -5.76 6.55
CA VAL A 58 11.02 -6.51 6.53
C VAL A 58 11.34 -7.07 7.91
N ASP A 59 11.67 -8.35 7.95
CA ASP A 59 12.21 -9.03 9.12
C ASP A 59 13.63 -9.52 8.80
N PRO A 60 14.67 -8.79 9.24
CA PRO A 60 16.04 -9.17 8.97
C PRO A 60 16.48 -10.42 9.76
N VAL A 61 15.86 -10.69 10.91
CA VAL A 61 16.19 -11.83 11.77
C VAL A 61 15.80 -13.16 11.12
N ASN A 62 14.59 -13.23 10.57
CA ASN A 62 14.09 -14.43 9.89
C ASN A 62 14.29 -14.39 8.38
N ASN A 63 14.97 -13.38 7.83
CA ASN A 63 15.24 -13.19 6.40
C ASN A 63 13.97 -13.15 5.55
N VAL A 64 12.91 -12.48 6.02
CA VAL A 64 11.61 -12.39 5.35
C VAL A 64 11.31 -10.96 4.95
N VAL A 65 10.79 -10.80 3.75
CA VAL A 65 10.09 -9.57 3.30
C VAL A 65 8.68 -9.97 2.94
N ALA A 66 7.69 -9.27 3.50
CA ALA A 66 6.29 -9.46 3.18
C ALA A 66 5.75 -8.22 2.46
N MET A 67 4.94 -8.45 1.46
CA MET A 67 4.27 -7.40 0.67
C MET A 67 2.81 -7.74 0.47
N SER A 68 1.95 -6.72 0.59
CA SER A 68 0.56 -6.83 0.19
C SER A 68 0.41 -6.57 -1.31
N ASP A 69 -0.43 -7.36 -1.93
CA ASP A 69 -0.80 -7.24 -3.33
C ASP A 69 -2.28 -6.90 -3.43
N VAL A 70 -2.57 -5.70 -3.86
CA VAL A 70 -3.95 -5.18 -3.94
C VAL A 70 -4.69 -5.67 -5.17
N ASN A 71 -3.97 -5.97 -6.24
CA ASN A 71 -4.56 -6.34 -7.52
C ASN A 71 -5.15 -7.76 -7.50
N ARG A 72 -4.44 -8.70 -6.91
CA ARG A 72 -4.84 -10.11 -6.82
C ARG A 72 -5.29 -10.53 -5.43
N LYS A 73 -5.38 -9.61 -4.50
CA LYS A 73 -5.80 -9.84 -3.11
C LYS A 73 -4.97 -10.94 -2.46
N SER A 74 -3.67 -10.66 -2.31
CA SER A 74 -2.73 -11.63 -1.76
C SER A 74 -1.69 -11.01 -0.83
N LEU A 75 -1.10 -11.85 0.01
CA LEU A 75 0.10 -11.53 0.79
C LEU A 75 1.23 -12.40 0.28
N MET A 76 2.32 -11.76 -0.11
CA MET A 76 3.47 -12.42 -0.74
C MET A 76 4.69 -12.28 0.15
N SER A 77 5.42 -13.38 0.35
CA SER A 77 6.66 -13.38 1.11
C SER A 77 7.84 -13.79 0.24
N TYR A 78 8.94 -13.07 0.41
CA TYR A 78 10.20 -13.28 -0.30
C TYR A 78 11.35 -13.43 0.70
N SER A 79 12.46 -14.01 0.26
CA SER A 79 13.72 -13.84 0.98
C SER A 79 14.16 -12.37 0.89
N ARG A 80 14.69 -11.82 1.98
CA ARG A 80 15.27 -10.47 1.99
C ARG A 80 16.42 -10.32 0.95
N SER A 81 17.11 -11.41 0.65
CA SER A 81 18.15 -11.44 -0.39
C SER A 81 17.65 -11.71 -1.79
N ALA A 82 16.32 -11.83 -1.98
CA ALA A 82 15.77 -12.06 -3.32
C ALA A 82 16.08 -10.90 -4.27
N VAL A 83 16.30 -11.25 -5.53
CA VAL A 83 16.58 -10.32 -6.61
C VAL A 83 15.98 -10.86 -7.90
N SER A 84 15.40 -10.00 -8.72
CA SER A 84 15.03 -10.35 -10.07
C SER A 84 16.27 -10.48 -10.93
N SER A 85 16.41 -11.58 -11.66
CA SER A 85 17.34 -11.63 -12.77
C SER A 85 17.01 -10.56 -13.80
N SER A 86 17.98 -10.15 -14.61
CA SER A 86 17.78 -9.13 -15.65
C SER A 86 16.54 -9.42 -16.50
N GLY A 87 15.49 -8.60 -16.36
CA GLY A 87 14.22 -8.77 -17.07
C GLY A 87 13.30 -9.89 -16.56
N GLY A 88 13.65 -10.56 -15.46
CA GLY A 88 12.89 -11.68 -14.91
C GLY A 88 11.91 -11.28 -13.80
N ILE A 89 10.91 -12.14 -13.58
CA ILE A 89 9.99 -12.09 -12.44
C ILE A 89 10.62 -12.87 -11.28
N THR A 90 10.54 -12.31 -10.08
CA THR A 90 10.95 -12.99 -8.86
C THR A 90 9.79 -13.83 -8.32
N THR A 91 10.01 -15.13 -8.20
CA THR A 91 9.02 -16.03 -7.59
C THR A 91 8.97 -15.81 -6.08
N PRO A 92 7.78 -15.57 -5.48
CA PRO A 92 7.66 -15.51 -4.03
C PRO A 92 7.96 -16.86 -3.39
N GLN A 93 8.49 -16.86 -2.18
CA GLN A 93 8.63 -18.08 -1.40
C GLN A 93 7.28 -18.62 -0.95
N ARG A 94 6.36 -17.70 -0.63
CA ARG A 94 4.98 -18.01 -0.21
C ARG A 94 4.03 -16.96 -0.72
N GLN A 95 2.81 -17.39 -0.98
CA GLN A 95 1.70 -16.50 -1.33
C GLN A 95 0.43 -17.02 -0.65
N ALA A 96 -0.17 -16.21 0.21
CA ALA A 96 -1.47 -16.47 0.81
C ALA A 96 -2.54 -15.71 0.00
N PHE A 97 -3.55 -16.42 -0.49
CA PHE A 97 -4.64 -15.88 -1.29
C PHE A 97 -5.84 -16.83 -1.27
N GLY A 98 -7.02 -16.32 -1.55
CA GLY A 98 -8.25 -17.09 -1.61
C GLY A 98 -9.23 -16.77 -0.48
N PRO A 99 -10.49 -17.21 -0.60
CA PRO A 99 -11.59 -16.72 0.24
C PRO A 99 -11.46 -17.03 1.73
N LEU A 100 -10.75 -18.09 2.12
CA LEU A 100 -10.56 -18.42 3.54
C LEU A 100 -9.53 -17.50 4.22
N THR A 101 -8.67 -16.82 3.45
CA THR A 101 -7.64 -15.93 4.01
C THR A 101 -8.23 -14.65 4.60
N ASN A 102 -9.45 -14.30 4.25
CA ASN A 102 -10.08 -13.01 4.54
C ASN A 102 -9.26 -11.80 4.03
N ILE A 103 -8.47 -12.00 2.97
CA ILE A 103 -7.71 -10.94 2.32
C ILE A 103 -8.60 -10.26 1.27
N GLY A 104 -8.90 -8.99 1.51
CA GLY A 104 -9.62 -8.12 0.60
C GLY A 104 -8.70 -7.12 -0.10
N PHE A 105 -8.98 -5.83 0.01
CA PHE A 105 -8.07 -4.78 -0.42
C PHE A 105 -7.06 -4.50 0.69
N VAL A 106 -5.90 -5.14 0.63
CA VAL A 106 -4.89 -5.08 1.69
C VAL A 106 -4.02 -3.82 1.53
N ALA A 107 -4.09 -2.93 2.49
CA ALA A 107 -3.26 -1.73 2.53
C ALA A 107 -1.94 -1.97 3.28
N GLY A 108 -1.95 -1.93 4.59
CA GLY A 108 -0.76 -2.05 5.43
C GLY A 108 -0.37 -3.50 5.73
N VAL A 109 0.92 -3.71 5.90
CA VAL A 109 1.53 -4.99 6.27
C VAL A 109 2.53 -4.76 7.40
N LEU A 110 2.56 -5.68 8.36
CA LEU A 110 3.49 -5.68 9.47
C LEU A 110 3.99 -7.10 9.76
N LEU A 111 5.26 -7.24 10.10
CA LEU A 111 5.86 -8.48 10.55
C LEU A 111 6.14 -8.46 12.05
N ASP A 112 5.74 -9.52 12.73
CA ASP A 112 6.10 -9.79 14.11
C ASP A 112 7.15 -10.92 14.19
N PRO A 113 8.45 -10.61 14.26
CA PRO A 113 9.50 -11.60 14.27
C PRO A 113 9.45 -12.56 15.48
N GLN A 114 8.98 -12.08 16.62
CA GLN A 114 8.93 -12.87 17.85
C GLN A 114 7.87 -13.98 17.81
N ARG A 115 6.68 -13.63 17.28
CA ARG A 115 5.56 -14.56 17.14
C ARG A 115 5.55 -15.26 15.78
N LYS A 116 6.38 -14.82 14.85
CA LYS A 116 6.36 -15.22 13.43
C LYS A 116 4.98 -15.05 12.81
N GLU A 117 4.39 -13.90 13.06
CA GLU A 117 3.08 -13.50 12.56
C GLU A 117 3.22 -12.43 11.48
N LEU A 118 2.45 -12.59 10.41
CA LEU A 118 2.25 -11.61 9.35
C LEU A 118 0.88 -10.98 9.58
N LEU A 119 0.86 -9.69 9.87
CA LEU A 119 -0.35 -8.91 10.07
C LEU A 119 -0.61 -8.06 8.83
N ALA A 120 -1.86 -7.97 8.41
CA ALA A 120 -2.26 -7.12 7.31
C ALA A 120 -3.64 -6.53 7.56
N VAL A 121 -3.86 -5.29 7.13
CA VAL A 121 -5.12 -4.60 7.29
C VAL A 121 -5.81 -4.43 5.95
N ASN A 122 -7.08 -4.80 5.88
CA ASN A 122 -7.95 -4.55 4.74
C ASN A 122 -8.52 -3.13 4.85
N ASN A 123 -8.49 -2.40 3.74
CA ASN A 123 -8.92 -1.01 3.69
C ASN A 123 -10.43 -0.88 3.43
N ASP A 124 -10.90 -1.28 2.24
CA ASP A 124 -12.27 -1.05 1.78
C ASP A 124 -13.15 -2.30 1.77
N ILE A 125 -12.56 -3.46 1.77
CA ILE A 125 -13.26 -4.73 1.68
C ILE A 125 -12.85 -5.56 2.90
N GLU A 126 -13.81 -6.16 3.56
CA GLU A 126 -13.67 -7.01 4.75
C GLU A 126 -13.52 -6.26 6.09
N ASP A 127 -13.10 -5.00 6.13
CA ASP A 127 -12.96 -4.20 7.36
C ASP A 127 -12.29 -4.98 8.51
N THR A 128 -11.19 -5.67 8.19
CA THR A 128 -10.50 -6.54 9.13
C THR A 128 -8.99 -6.36 9.11
N MET A 129 -8.38 -6.62 10.25
CA MET A 129 -6.97 -6.98 10.31
C MET A 129 -6.88 -8.51 10.37
N VAL A 130 -6.15 -9.08 9.41
CA VAL A 130 -5.86 -10.51 9.36
C VAL A 130 -4.48 -10.78 9.95
N VAL A 131 -4.34 -11.89 10.67
CA VAL A 131 -3.07 -12.37 11.19
C VAL A 131 -2.82 -13.77 10.71
N LEU A 132 -1.75 -13.95 9.95
CA LEU A 132 -1.32 -15.22 9.38
C LEU A 132 0.05 -15.62 9.95
N PRO A 133 0.35 -16.90 10.09
CA PRO A 133 1.71 -17.32 10.39
C PRO A 133 2.65 -17.07 9.19
N TYR A 134 3.95 -16.97 9.42
CA TYR A 134 4.95 -16.72 8.35
C TYR A 134 4.97 -17.80 7.26
N ASP A 135 4.54 -19.00 7.57
CA ASP A 135 4.49 -20.13 6.65
C ASP A 135 3.15 -20.26 5.91
N ALA A 136 2.21 -19.35 6.12
CA ALA A 136 0.93 -19.34 5.42
C ALA A 136 1.11 -19.31 3.90
N GLN A 137 0.37 -20.15 3.20
CA GLN A 137 0.33 -20.18 1.74
C GLN A 137 -1.00 -20.72 1.22
N GLY A 138 -1.32 -20.39 -0.03
CA GLY A 138 -2.60 -20.76 -0.65
C GLY A 138 -3.78 -20.18 0.12
N ASN A 139 -4.87 -20.92 0.19
CA ASN A 139 -6.12 -20.51 0.82
C ASN A 139 -6.11 -20.81 2.35
N ALA A 140 -5.09 -20.32 3.06
CA ALA A 140 -4.92 -20.54 4.48
C ALA A 140 -5.85 -19.62 5.30
N ALA A 141 -6.57 -20.19 6.26
CA ALA A 141 -7.34 -19.38 7.20
C ALA A 141 -6.41 -18.62 8.15
N PRO A 142 -6.75 -17.38 8.52
CA PRO A 142 -5.95 -16.62 9.48
C PRO A 142 -6.01 -17.25 10.88
N SER A 143 -4.91 -17.14 11.62
CA SER A 143 -4.86 -17.54 13.03
C SER A 143 -5.71 -16.63 13.91
N ARG A 144 -5.89 -15.38 13.48
CA ARG A 144 -6.65 -14.33 14.16
C ARG A 144 -7.26 -13.36 13.14
N LEU A 145 -8.46 -12.88 13.46
CA LEU A 145 -9.15 -11.77 12.79
C LEU A 145 -9.55 -10.74 13.83
N LEU A 146 -9.39 -9.46 13.51
CA LEU A 146 -9.90 -8.35 14.28
C LEU A 146 -10.72 -7.47 13.36
N SER A 147 -11.97 -7.16 13.73
CA SER A 147 -12.75 -6.12 13.05
C SER A 147 -12.14 -4.76 13.34
N VAL A 148 -11.84 -4.01 12.29
CA VAL A 148 -11.27 -2.66 12.35
C VAL A 148 -12.23 -1.67 11.67
N PRO A 149 -12.08 -0.36 11.94
CA PRO A 149 -12.88 0.63 11.22
C PRO A 149 -12.64 0.58 9.71
N HIS A 150 -13.67 0.91 8.96
CA HIS A 150 -13.60 1.03 7.49
C HIS A 150 -12.53 2.03 7.07
N GLN A 151 -11.82 1.74 5.98
CA GLN A 151 -10.65 2.49 5.47
C GLN A 151 -9.47 2.53 6.46
N ALA A 152 -9.23 1.43 7.14
CA ALA A 152 -7.99 1.22 7.86
C ALA A 152 -6.82 1.06 6.87
N TRP A 153 -5.67 1.73 7.13
CA TRP A 153 -4.55 1.72 6.18
C TRP A 153 -3.24 1.22 6.77
N GLY A 154 -2.60 1.99 7.61
CA GLY A 154 -1.28 1.69 8.16
C GLY A 154 -1.33 0.87 9.43
N LEU A 155 -0.29 0.08 9.65
CA LEU A 155 -0.09 -0.74 10.84
C LEU A 155 1.25 -0.43 11.49
N ALA A 156 1.24 -0.19 12.80
CA ALA A 156 2.44 -0.11 13.62
C ALA A 156 2.26 -0.90 14.92
N MET A 157 3.35 -1.36 15.51
CA MET A 157 3.32 -2.16 16.72
C MET A 157 4.33 -1.65 17.74
N SER A 158 3.88 -1.50 18.97
CA SER A 158 4.74 -1.41 20.13
C SER A 158 4.86 -2.79 20.77
N ARG A 159 6.08 -3.32 20.82
CA ARG A 159 6.36 -4.56 21.55
C ARG A 159 6.52 -4.31 23.04
N THR A 160 7.02 -3.13 23.40
CA THR A 160 7.18 -2.70 24.79
C THR A 160 5.83 -2.53 25.50
N HIS A 161 4.83 -1.99 24.79
CA HIS A 161 3.49 -1.76 25.37
C HIS A 161 2.47 -2.85 24.99
N ASP A 162 2.87 -3.83 24.18
CA ASP A 162 2.01 -4.92 23.65
C ASP A 162 0.75 -4.39 22.95
N GLN A 163 0.94 -3.40 22.07
CA GLN A 163 -0.14 -2.67 21.37
C GLN A 163 0.10 -2.59 19.87
N ILE A 164 -1.01 -2.44 19.13
CA ILE A 164 -1.04 -2.17 17.68
C ILE A 164 -1.78 -0.86 17.45
N ALA A 165 -1.19 0.00 16.63
CA ALA A 165 -1.83 1.22 16.14
C ALA A 165 -2.18 1.07 14.67
N ILE A 166 -3.36 1.55 14.28
CA ILE A 166 -3.91 1.50 12.93
C ILE A 166 -4.39 2.89 12.55
N THR A 167 -3.97 3.39 11.39
CA THR A 167 -4.53 4.62 10.81
C THR A 167 -5.87 4.33 10.15
N VAL A 168 -6.80 5.27 10.23
CA VAL A 168 -8.14 5.19 9.63
C VAL A 168 -8.40 6.49 8.87
N GLU A 169 -8.38 6.39 7.54
CA GLU A 169 -8.41 7.54 6.63
C GLU A 169 -9.61 8.45 6.86
N ILE A 170 -10.81 7.96 6.53
CA ILE A 170 -12.04 8.76 6.54
C ILE A 170 -12.46 9.23 7.93
N GLN A 171 -12.00 8.56 8.98
CA GLN A 171 -12.26 8.97 10.35
C GLN A 171 -11.21 9.95 10.88
N GLU A 172 -10.16 10.22 10.09
CA GLU A 172 -9.02 11.03 10.51
C GLU A 172 -8.54 10.63 11.90
N ALA A 173 -8.26 9.31 12.05
CA ALA A 173 -7.98 8.73 13.35
C ALA A 173 -6.78 7.77 13.34
N VAL A 174 -6.20 7.59 14.53
CA VAL A 174 -5.38 6.42 14.86
C VAL A 174 -6.13 5.65 15.94
N VAL A 175 -6.39 4.38 15.70
CA VAL A 175 -7.01 3.48 16.68
C VAL A 175 -5.96 2.53 17.25
N ILE A 176 -5.96 2.33 18.57
CA ILE A 176 -4.96 1.54 19.27
C ILE A 176 -5.62 0.36 19.96
N TYR A 177 -5.15 -0.85 19.65
CA TYR A 177 -5.62 -2.11 20.20
C TYR A 177 -4.52 -2.81 21.01
N LYS A 178 -4.90 -3.82 21.79
CA LYS A 178 -3.95 -4.81 22.30
C LYS A 178 -3.35 -5.58 21.12
N ARG A 179 -2.10 -6.02 21.25
CA ARG A 179 -1.41 -6.79 20.20
C ARG A 179 -2.11 -8.10 19.86
N ASP A 180 -2.81 -8.71 20.82
CA ASP A 180 -3.56 -9.96 20.67
C ASP A 180 -5.06 -9.79 20.45
N ALA A 181 -5.53 -8.55 20.23
CA ALA A 181 -6.92 -8.24 19.96
C ALA A 181 -7.48 -9.06 18.78
N LYS A 182 -8.74 -9.48 18.91
CA LYS A 182 -9.42 -10.36 17.95
C LYS A 182 -10.92 -10.13 17.91
N ASN A 183 -11.57 -10.67 16.90
CA ASN A 183 -13.02 -10.60 16.70
C ASN A 183 -13.48 -9.12 16.64
N VAL A 184 -14.40 -8.73 17.51
CA VAL A 184 -14.99 -7.39 17.59
C VAL A 184 -14.52 -6.63 18.84
N GLU A 185 -13.32 -6.91 19.31
CA GLU A 185 -12.78 -6.16 20.46
C GLU A 185 -12.66 -4.67 20.15
N ALA A 186 -13.12 -3.86 21.08
CA ALA A 186 -13.02 -2.41 20.96
C ALA A 186 -11.57 -1.93 21.11
N PRO A 187 -11.18 -0.84 20.43
CA PRO A 187 -9.87 -0.23 20.66
C PRO A 187 -9.73 0.23 22.12
N MET A 188 -8.52 0.14 22.64
CA MET A 188 -8.18 0.63 23.98
C MET A 188 -8.30 2.15 24.05
N ARG A 189 -7.90 2.83 22.98
CA ARG A 189 -7.95 4.27 22.81
C ARG A 189 -7.84 4.64 21.32
N TYR A 190 -8.09 5.90 21.04
CA TYR A 190 -7.90 6.48 19.72
C TYR A 190 -7.29 7.88 19.85
N ILE A 191 -6.63 8.36 18.80
CA ILE A 191 -6.22 9.76 18.61
C ILE A 191 -7.10 10.28 17.47
N ARG A 192 -7.92 11.31 17.77
CA ARG A 192 -8.84 11.91 16.81
C ARG A 192 -9.38 13.23 17.38
N GLY A 193 -9.58 14.21 16.52
CA GLY A 193 -10.21 15.48 16.86
C GLY A 193 -9.55 16.65 16.14
N PRO A 194 -10.12 17.86 16.27
CA PRO A 194 -9.66 19.03 15.54
C PRO A 194 -8.22 19.47 15.87
N ASN A 195 -7.73 19.15 17.08
CA ASN A 195 -6.37 19.47 17.49
C ASN A 195 -5.36 18.37 17.12
N ALA A 196 -5.83 17.18 16.76
CA ALA A 196 -4.95 16.07 16.41
C ALA A 196 -4.17 16.35 15.13
N GLY A 197 -4.71 17.14 14.20
CA GLY A 197 -4.01 17.49 12.94
C GLY A 197 -3.89 16.32 11.97
N LEU A 198 -4.68 15.25 12.17
CA LEU A 198 -4.79 14.15 11.22
C LEU A 198 -5.64 14.59 10.03
N ALA A 199 -5.16 14.28 8.84
CA ALA A 199 -5.80 14.62 7.57
C ALA A 199 -5.49 13.55 6.54
N ASP A 200 -6.42 12.61 6.36
CA ASP A 200 -6.25 11.44 5.50
C ASP A 200 -4.98 10.65 5.89
N PRO A 201 -4.95 10.07 7.11
CA PRO A 201 -3.76 9.43 7.66
C PRO A 201 -3.51 8.04 7.02
N HIS A 202 -2.28 7.81 6.55
CA HIS A 202 -1.87 6.59 5.88
C HIS A 202 -0.75 5.85 6.63
N GLY A 203 0.50 6.07 6.26
CA GLY A 203 1.65 5.43 6.87
C GLY A 203 1.81 5.77 8.35
N ILE A 204 2.25 4.80 9.14
CA ILE A 204 2.42 4.94 10.58
C ILE A 204 3.63 4.16 11.06
N PHE A 205 4.36 4.70 12.03
CA PHE A 205 5.34 3.95 12.81
C PHE A 205 5.06 4.08 14.31
N TRP A 206 5.59 3.15 15.10
CA TRP A 206 5.67 3.25 16.56
C TRP A 206 7.12 3.06 17.00
N ASP A 207 7.70 4.10 17.53
CA ASP A 207 9.04 4.10 18.12
C ASP A 207 8.95 3.69 19.58
N ASP A 208 9.35 2.47 19.88
CA ASP A 208 9.39 1.93 21.25
C ASP A 208 10.47 2.60 22.14
N ARG A 209 11.53 3.14 21.52
CA ARG A 209 12.65 3.76 22.25
C ARG A 209 12.27 5.09 22.86
N HIS A 210 11.50 5.90 22.10
CA HIS A 210 11.08 7.23 22.53
C HIS A 210 9.60 7.29 22.92
N ASN A 211 8.88 6.17 22.78
CA ASN A 211 7.43 6.07 22.96
C ASN A 211 6.67 7.09 22.12
N GLU A 212 6.90 7.08 20.82
CA GLU A 212 6.31 8.00 19.87
C GLU A 212 5.57 7.26 18.75
N ILE A 213 4.46 7.84 18.29
CA ILE A 213 3.71 7.39 17.12
C ILE A 213 3.81 8.48 16.06
N GLY A 214 4.38 8.13 14.89
CA GLY A 214 4.43 9.03 13.74
C GLY A 214 3.42 8.63 12.68
N VAL A 215 2.76 9.60 12.05
CA VAL A 215 1.70 9.40 11.05
C VAL A 215 1.96 10.27 9.82
N ALA A 216 1.94 9.68 8.65
CA ALA A 216 1.91 10.38 7.37
C ALA A 216 0.48 10.76 7.04
N ASN A 217 0.24 12.03 6.77
CA ASN A 217 -1.05 12.57 6.36
C ASN A 217 -0.96 13.06 4.92
N HIS A 218 -1.83 12.57 4.03
CA HIS A 218 -1.90 13.07 2.65
C HIS A 218 -2.21 14.55 2.58
N GLY A 219 -2.91 15.06 3.57
CA GLY A 219 -3.56 16.34 3.47
C GLY A 219 -4.89 16.21 2.74
N ASN A 220 -5.93 16.79 3.26
CA ASN A 220 -7.27 16.58 2.74
C ASN A 220 -8.13 17.83 2.83
N PHE A 221 -9.15 17.88 1.98
CA PHE A 221 -10.21 18.85 2.07
C PHE A 221 -11.20 18.42 3.15
N ARG A 222 -11.33 19.21 4.20
CA ARG A 222 -12.38 19.01 5.21
C ARG A 222 -13.65 19.67 4.72
N GLY A 223 -14.69 18.88 4.45
CA GLY A 223 -15.99 19.34 3.99
C GLY A 223 -16.64 20.33 4.97
N LEU A 224 -17.57 21.15 4.47
CA LEU A 224 -18.37 22.07 5.29
C LEU A 224 -19.61 21.40 5.89
N VAL A 225 -19.98 20.23 5.38
CA VAL A 225 -21.24 19.57 5.71
C VAL A 225 -21.01 18.50 6.75
N LYS A 226 -21.73 18.61 7.86
CA LYS A 226 -21.85 17.49 8.79
C LYS A 226 -22.29 16.26 8.02
N ASN A 227 -21.67 15.13 8.28
CA ASN A 227 -21.99 13.89 7.63
C ASN A 227 -23.48 13.57 7.73
N VAL A 228 -24.17 13.73 6.65
CA VAL A 228 -25.61 13.43 6.50
C VAL A 228 -25.78 11.96 6.08
N GLY A 229 -25.28 11.05 6.90
CA GLY A 229 -25.67 9.63 6.78
C GLY A 229 -25.37 8.98 5.43
N GLY A 230 -24.19 9.19 4.91
CA GLY A 230 -23.71 8.52 3.70
C GLY A 230 -22.65 7.48 4.05
N GLY A 231 -23.04 6.27 4.16
CA GLY A 231 -22.24 5.06 4.00
C GLY A 231 -21.16 4.74 5.02
N CYS A 232 -20.06 5.43 5.07
CA CYS A 232 -18.86 4.93 5.73
C CYS A 232 -18.54 5.54 7.10
N VAL A 233 -19.26 6.54 7.55
CA VAL A 233 -19.05 7.17 8.85
C VAL A 233 -20.23 6.91 9.77
N PRO A 234 -20.01 6.40 11.01
CA PRO A 234 -21.09 6.19 11.95
C PRO A 234 -21.85 7.50 12.21
N THR A 235 -23.16 7.46 12.05
CA THR A 235 -24.05 8.60 12.35
C THR A 235 -23.84 9.06 13.78
N GLY A 236 -23.58 10.34 13.98
CA GLY A 236 -23.45 10.96 15.29
C GLY A 236 -22.03 11.19 15.81
N THR A 237 -21.00 10.80 15.06
CA THR A 237 -19.60 11.00 15.45
C THR A 237 -18.86 12.07 14.64
N ALA A 238 -19.50 12.68 13.65
CA ALA A 238 -18.86 13.70 12.81
C ALA A 238 -18.72 15.02 13.57
N GLU A 239 -17.49 15.43 13.82
CA GLU A 239 -17.18 16.80 14.19
C GLU A 239 -17.50 17.75 13.03
N PRO A 240 -17.83 19.03 13.32
CA PRO A 240 -18.03 20.01 12.25
C PRO A 240 -16.75 20.14 11.41
N GLU A 241 -16.87 19.82 10.14
CA GLU A 241 -15.76 19.98 9.21
C GLU A 241 -15.56 21.47 8.89
N SER A 242 -14.30 21.88 8.80
CA SER A 242 -13.94 23.29 8.62
C SER A 242 -14.03 23.79 7.19
N GLY A 243 -14.14 22.90 6.21
CA GLY A 243 -13.97 23.23 4.80
C GLY A 243 -12.54 23.63 4.42
N ALA A 244 -11.58 23.51 5.33
CA ALA A 244 -10.20 23.86 5.07
C ALA A 244 -9.49 22.77 4.28
N VAL A 245 -8.61 23.19 3.37
CA VAL A 245 -7.61 22.29 2.75
C VAL A 245 -6.44 22.17 3.70
N LEU A 246 -6.16 20.96 4.16
CA LEU A 246 -5.00 20.66 4.99
C LEU A 246 -3.86 20.16 4.08
N PRO A 247 -2.68 20.80 4.14
CA PRO A 247 -1.55 20.35 3.33
C PRO A 247 -0.97 19.03 3.87
N PRO A 248 -0.21 18.30 3.03
CA PRO A 248 0.49 17.10 3.46
C PRO A 248 1.37 17.35 4.68
N SER A 249 1.46 16.36 5.57
CA SER A 249 2.24 16.50 6.80
C SER A 249 2.69 15.15 7.37
N ILE A 250 3.65 15.21 8.28
CA ILE A 250 3.93 14.12 9.22
C ILE A 250 3.65 14.66 10.61
N THR A 251 2.78 14.00 11.35
CA THR A 251 2.47 14.32 12.75
C THR A 251 3.04 13.25 13.67
N VAL A 252 3.65 13.68 14.79
CA VAL A 252 4.23 12.76 15.78
C VAL A 252 3.58 13.01 17.13
N TYR A 253 3.10 11.93 17.76
CA TYR A 253 2.40 11.94 19.03
C TYR A 253 3.18 11.18 20.09
N SER A 254 2.88 11.41 21.37
CA SER A 254 3.25 10.49 22.43
C SER A 254 2.60 9.12 22.18
N GLY A 255 3.30 8.03 22.47
CA GLY A 255 2.72 6.68 22.42
C GLY A 255 1.50 6.51 23.35
N ASP A 256 1.36 7.37 24.38
CA ASP A 256 0.21 7.38 25.29
C ASP A 256 -0.93 8.34 24.88
N ALA A 257 -0.80 8.99 23.72
CA ALA A 257 -1.77 9.95 23.23
C ALA A 257 -3.17 9.34 23.08
N LYS A 258 -4.20 10.12 23.38
CA LYS A 258 -5.60 9.72 23.28
C LYS A 258 -6.52 10.91 23.05
N GLY A 259 -7.71 10.66 22.50
CA GLY A 259 -8.72 11.67 22.21
C GLY A 259 -8.16 12.73 21.26
N ASP A 260 -8.50 13.99 21.50
CA ASP A 260 -8.07 15.15 20.71
C ASP A 260 -6.65 15.65 21.10
N ALA A 261 -5.70 14.71 21.20
CA ALA A 261 -4.32 14.99 21.55
C ALA A 261 -3.60 15.74 20.44
N LYS A 262 -2.97 16.87 20.78
CA LYS A 262 -2.08 17.59 19.84
C LYS A 262 -0.83 16.78 19.57
N PRO A 263 -0.28 16.84 18.34
CA PRO A 263 1.02 16.26 18.06
C PRO A 263 2.13 16.95 18.88
N LEU A 264 3.13 16.20 19.28
CA LEU A 264 4.37 16.72 19.87
C LEU A 264 5.11 17.60 18.88
N ARG A 265 5.06 17.24 17.59
CA ARG A 265 5.64 17.97 16.47
C ARG A 265 4.95 17.63 15.18
N THR A 266 5.03 18.55 14.22
CA THR A 266 4.50 18.40 12.87
C THR A 266 5.54 18.85 11.87
N ILE A 267 5.82 18.05 10.84
CA ILE A 267 6.63 18.39 9.68
C ILE A 267 5.65 18.76 8.57
N GLN A 268 5.64 20.01 8.12
CA GLN A 268 4.68 20.53 7.15
C GLN A 268 5.19 21.82 6.52
N GLY A 269 4.96 22.02 5.23
CA GLY A 269 5.30 23.22 4.49
C GLY A 269 6.01 22.94 3.17
N GLU A 270 6.26 23.97 2.38
CA GLU A 270 6.80 23.84 1.01
C GLU A 270 8.22 23.26 0.96
N LYS A 271 9.05 23.56 1.94
CA LYS A 271 10.43 23.04 1.99
C LYS A 271 10.48 21.55 2.26
N THR A 272 9.43 21.00 2.85
CA THR A 272 9.36 19.57 3.16
C THR A 272 9.30 18.69 1.91
N LYS A 273 8.78 19.24 0.79
CA LYS A 273 8.50 18.52 -0.46
C LYS A 273 7.53 17.35 -0.30
N LEU A 274 6.76 17.30 0.77
CA LEU A 274 5.73 16.28 0.97
C LEU A 274 4.63 16.46 -0.09
N ASP A 275 4.38 15.39 -0.83
CA ASP A 275 3.33 15.28 -1.83
C ASP A 275 2.76 13.87 -1.81
N PHE A 276 1.54 13.70 -1.33
CA PHE A 276 0.93 12.39 -1.08
C PHE A 276 1.87 11.45 -0.32
N PRO A 277 2.30 11.78 0.91
CA PRO A 277 3.15 10.90 1.71
C PRO A 277 2.37 9.66 2.12
N MET A 278 2.74 8.48 1.59
CA MET A 278 2.07 7.21 1.80
C MET A 278 2.69 6.43 2.96
N GLY A 279 3.72 5.68 2.71
CA GLY A 279 4.42 4.87 3.70
C GLY A 279 5.31 5.72 4.60
N LEU A 280 5.44 5.31 5.85
CA LEU A 280 6.28 5.95 6.84
C LEU A 280 7.03 4.88 7.65
N ALA A 281 8.33 5.06 7.81
CA ALA A 281 9.18 4.19 8.63
C ALA A 281 10.18 5.01 9.43
N GLU A 282 10.57 4.51 10.59
CA GLU A 282 11.45 5.19 11.52
C GLU A 282 12.70 4.35 11.78
N ASP A 283 13.84 5.03 11.93
CA ASP A 283 15.13 4.48 12.35
C ASP A 283 15.55 5.18 13.65
N ALA A 284 15.17 4.58 14.78
CA ALA A 284 15.48 5.10 16.10
C ALA A 284 16.99 5.07 16.45
N GLU A 285 17.80 4.28 15.73
CA GLU A 285 19.24 4.24 15.95
C GLU A 285 19.97 5.45 15.34
N HIS A 286 19.43 5.92 14.22
CA HIS A 286 20.03 7.04 13.48
C HIS A 286 19.21 8.33 13.56
N ASP A 287 18.13 8.35 14.34
CA ASP A 287 17.22 9.49 14.49
C ASP A 287 16.65 9.98 13.14
N GLU A 288 16.15 9.04 12.32
CA GLU A 288 15.64 9.33 10.98
C GLU A 288 14.21 8.83 10.77
N ILE A 289 13.46 9.56 9.95
CA ILE A 289 12.14 9.17 9.45
C ILE A 289 12.21 9.12 7.92
N ALA A 290 11.87 7.99 7.33
CA ALA A 290 11.79 7.80 5.90
C ALA A 290 10.34 7.76 5.42
N VAL A 291 10.06 8.40 4.28
CA VAL A 291 8.73 8.61 3.71
C VAL A 291 8.69 8.14 2.27
N ALA A 292 7.74 7.29 1.92
CA ALA A 292 7.37 7.03 0.53
C ALA A 292 6.50 8.20 0.04
N ASN A 293 7.07 9.11 -0.75
CA ASN A 293 6.44 10.32 -1.24
C ASN A 293 5.83 10.06 -2.63
N ASN A 294 4.59 9.62 -2.66
CA ASN A 294 3.94 9.04 -3.84
C ASN A 294 3.77 10.04 -4.99
N GLY A 295 3.31 11.26 -4.68
CA GLY A 295 2.98 12.26 -5.70
C GLY A 295 4.20 12.79 -6.46
N ASP A 296 5.38 12.80 -5.82
CA ASP A 296 6.64 13.27 -6.41
C ASP A 296 7.60 12.13 -6.78
N ASN A 297 7.17 10.87 -6.74
CA ASN A 297 8.02 9.72 -7.06
C ASN A 297 9.38 9.75 -6.34
N SER A 298 9.37 9.96 -5.04
CA SER A 298 10.59 10.10 -4.25
C SER A 298 10.51 9.34 -2.92
N VAL A 299 11.67 9.15 -2.30
CA VAL A 299 11.79 8.86 -0.88
C VAL A 299 12.41 10.06 -0.21
N LEU A 300 11.76 10.58 0.81
CA LEU A 300 12.24 11.67 1.63
C LEU A 300 12.71 11.14 2.98
N VAL A 301 13.83 11.62 3.48
CA VAL A 301 14.34 11.28 4.80
C VAL A 301 14.47 12.56 5.61
N PHE A 302 13.87 12.59 6.79
CA PHE A 302 13.91 13.69 7.74
C PHE A 302 14.65 13.28 9.01
N SER A 303 15.15 14.26 9.76
CA SER A 303 15.51 14.00 11.16
C SER A 303 14.25 13.61 11.94
N ARG A 304 14.35 12.63 12.83
CA ARG A 304 13.25 12.22 13.70
C ARG A 304 12.69 13.38 14.53
N THR A 305 13.55 14.33 14.91
CA THR A 305 13.17 15.52 15.69
C THR A 305 12.77 16.71 14.84
N ALA A 306 12.65 16.57 13.52
CA ALA A 306 12.27 17.66 12.62
C ALA A 306 10.88 18.22 12.96
N GLN A 307 10.73 19.54 12.82
CA GLN A 307 9.49 20.27 13.09
C GLN A 307 9.34 21.45 12.14
N GLY A 308 8.11 21.73 11.70
CA GLY A 308 7.77 22.86 10.85
C GLY A 308 8.17 22.67 9.40
N ASP A 309 8.39 23.79 8.71
CA ASP A 309 8.75 23.83 7.29
C ASP A 309 10.26 23.63 7.07
N VAL A 310 10.69 22.38 7.16
CA VAL A 310 12.10 21.98 7.04
C VAL A 310 12.33 21.10 5.81
N ALA A 311 13.47 21.24 5.17
CA ALA A 311 13.86 20.36 4.06
C ALA A 311 14.24 18.97 4.57
N PRO A 312 13.99 17.90 3.78
CA PRO A 312 14.53 16.59 4.08
C PRO A 312 16.06 16.60 4.13
N ILE A 313 16.65 15.83 5.02
CA ILE A 313 18.12 15.68 5.11
C ILE A 313 18.66 14.87 3.93
N ARG A 314 17.84 14.01 3.33
CA ARG A 314 18.14 13.28 2.09
C ARG A 314 16.88 13.13 1.25
N THR A 315 17.06 13.06 -0.06
CA THR A 315 16.00 12.73 -1.03
C THR A 315 16.56 11.71 -2.01
N ILE A 316 15.84 10.62 -2.25
CA ILE A 316 16.12 9.65 -3.31
C ILE A 316 15.09 9.90 -4.39
N ALA A 317 15.51 10.46 -5.54
CA ALA A 317 14.62 10.80 -6.65
C ALA A 317 15.42 10.90 -7.95
N GLY A 318 14.78 10.66 -9.08
CA GLY A 318 15.35 10.75 -10.41
C GLY A 318 15.21 9.47 -11.23
N ALA A 319 15.54 9.54 -12.51
CA ALA A 319 15.26 8.49 -13.47
C ALA A 319 15.99 7.16 -13.17
N LYS A 320 17.18 7.22 -12.57
CA LYS A 320 17.96 6.00 -12.24
C LYS A 320 17.38 5.25 -11.05
N THR A 321 16.61 5.91 -10.20
CA THR A 321 16.03 5.28 -9.01
C THR A 321 14.99 4.24 -9.38
N GLY A 322 14.29 4.42 -10.50
CA GLY A 322 13.14 3.60 -10.90
C GLY A 322 11.93 3.77 -9.99
N ILE A 323 11.92 4.76 -9.09
CA ILE A 323 10.76 5.03 -8.21
C ILE A 323 9.59 5.53 -9.06
N ASN A 324 8.45 4.86 -8.92
CA ASN A 324 7.21 5.18 -9.62
C ASN A 324 6.01 4.88 -8.71
N ARG A 325 5.35 5.91 -8.21
CA ARG A 325 4.24 5.83 -7.26
C ARG A 325 4.58 4.93 -6.05
N PRO A 326 5.59 5.29 -5.24
CA PRO A 326 5.95 4.50 -4.07
C PRO A 326 4.81 4.53 -3.04
N MET A 327 4.45 3.36 -2.49
CA MET A 327 3.36 3.24 -1.53
C MET A 327 3.87 2.91 -0.13
N GLY A 328 4.48 1.77 0.06
CA GLY A 328 5.02 1.35 1.35
C GLY A 328 6.52 1.57 1.44
N ILE A 329 7.00 1.75 2.64
CA ILE A 329 8.43 1.86 2.98
C ILE A 329 8.73 1.06 4.24
N ALA A 330 9.87 0.40 4.28
CA ALA A 330 10.38 -0.28 5.46
C ALA A 330 11.89 -0.08 5.58
N LEU A 331 12.39 -0.05 6.80
CA LEU A 331 13.81 0.09 7.09
C LEU A 331 14.36 -1.21 7.67
N ASP A 332 15.39 -1.74 7.06
CA ASP A 332 16.23 -2.81 7.61
C ASP A 332 17.48 -2.16 8.21
N THR A 333 17.39 -1.76 9.45
CA THR A 333 18.49 -1.09 10.16
C THR A 333 19.69 -2.01 10.38
N THR A 334 19.45 -3.31 10.51
CA THR A 334 20.50 -4.33 10.66
C THR A 334 21.41 -4.41 9.44
N ASN A 335 20.85 -4.27 8.23
CA ASN A 335 21.60 -4.36 6.98
C ASN A 335 21.78 -3.01 6.27
N GLY A 336 21.31 -1.93 6.86
CA GLY A 336 21.43 -0.57 6.33
C GLY A 336 20.68 -0.40 5.01
N GLU A 337 19.40 -0.77 4.96
CA GLU A 337 18.61 -0.79 3.71
C GLU A 337 17.26 -0.08 3.87
N ILE A 338 16.87 0.63 2.81
CA ILE A 338 15.54 1.19 2.61
C ILE A 338 14.82 0.32 1.58
N TRP A 339 13.66 -0.22 1.95
CA TRP A 339 12.80 -1.02 1.10
C TRP A 339 11.56 -0.22 0.72
N VAL A 340 11.24 -0.19 -0.57
CA VAL A 340 10.14 0.62 -1.11
C VAL A 340 9.25 -0.28 -1.98
N SER A 341 7.96 -0.36 -1.70
CA SER A 341 7.00 -0.93 -2.64
C SER A 341 6.71 0.08 -3.74
N ASN A 342 6.98 -0.32 -4.99
CA ASN A 342 6.94 0.54 -6.17
C ASN A 342 5.69 0.22 -6.99
N PHE A 343 4.57 0.78 -6.57
CA PHE A 343 3.23 0.46 -7.07
C PHE A 343 3.10 0.63 -8.59
N GLY A 344 3.70 1.68 -9.15
CA GLY A 344 3.61 2.00 -10.57
C GLY A 344 4.42 1.12 -11.51
N ASP A 345 5.24 0.18 -10.98
CA ASP A 345 6.14 -0.67 -11.79
C ASP A 345 6.18 -2.14 -11.32
N HIS A 346 5.16 -2.62 -10.61
CA HIS A 346 5.07 -4.00 -10.14
C HIS A 346 6.35 -4.48 -9.45
N ALA A 347 6.98 -3.65 -8.64
CA ALA A 347 8.29 -3.92 -8.07
C ALA A 347 8.39 -3.52 -6.60
N ALA A 348 9.39 -4.08 -5.93
CA ALA A 348 9.96 -3.50 -4.72
C ALA A 348 11.42 -3.16 -4.98
N LEU A 349 11.82 -1.97 -4.53
CA LEU A 349 13.15 -1.41 -4.71
C LEU A 349 13.89 -1.40 -3.38
N VAL A 350 15.18 -1.70 -3.41
CA VAL A 350 16.03 -1.70 -2.23
C VAL A 350 17.19 -0.74 -2.45
N PHE A 351 17.28 0.26 -1.60
CA PHE A 351 18.36 1.24 -1.60
C PHE A 351 19.26 1.07 -0.39
N ASP A 352 20.46 1.61 -0.47
CA ASP A 352 21.29 1.82 0.70
C ASP A 352 20.61 2.83 1.65
N ARG A 353 20.73 2.66 2.97
CA ARG A 353 20.17 3.60 3.94
C ARG A 353 20.68 5.03 3.74
N SER A 354 21.93 5.15 3.34
CA SER A 354 22.57 6.45 3.07
C SER A 354 22.31 7.02 1.67
N ALA A 355 21.53 6.32 0.83
CA ALA A 355 21.26 6.76 -0.55
C ALA A 355 20.66 8.16 -0.61
N SER A 356 21.11 8.93 -1.60
CA SER A 356 20.65 10.30 -1.88
C SER A 356 20.81 10.63 -3.37
N GLY A 357 19.89 11.43 -3.91
CA GLY A 357 19.90 11.86 -5.31
C GLY A 357 19.41 10.77 -6.27
N ASP A 358 19.85 10.88 -7.53
CA ASP A 358 19.46 9.98 -8.62
C ASP A 358 20.36 8.73 -8.67
N VAL A 359 20.12 7.80 -7.76
CA VAL A 359 20.89 6.56 -7.58
C VAL A 359 20.05 5.33 -7.95
N ALA A 360 20.68 4.34 -8.56
CA ALA A 360 20.02 3.06 -8.84
C ALA A 360 19.81 2.24 -7.55
N PRO A 361 18.73 1.46 -7.45
CA PRO A 361 18.54 0.54 -6.34
C PRO A 361 19.60 -0.58 -6.33
N LYS A 362 19.98 -1.03 -5.14
CA LYS A 362 20.88 -2.19 -4.96
C LYS A 362 20.26 -3.48 -5.48
N ARG A 363 18.95 -3.62 -5.31
CA ARG A 363 18.17 -4.80 -5.70
C ARG A 363 16.76 -4.39 -6.11
N VAL A 364 16.19 -5.20 -6.98
CA VAL A 364 14.79 -5.07 -7.41
C VAL A 364 14.12 -6.44 -7.32
N ILE A 365 12.94 -6.51 -6.75
CA ILE A 365 12.03 -7.65 -6.79
C ILE A 365 10.88 -7.28 -7.72
N ARG A 366 10.60 -8.07 -8.75
CA ARG A 366 9.55 -7.79 -9.74
C ARG A 366 8.50 -8.89 -9.77
N THR A 367 7.25 -8.48 -9.95
CA THR A 367 6.11 -9.38 -10.20
C THR A 367 5.63 -9.38 -11.63
N ALA A 368 6.14 -8.46 -12.45
CA ALA A 368 5.85 -8.36 -13.88
C ALA A 368 7.13 -8.08 -14.68
N PRO A 369 7.16 -8.34 -16.01
CA PRO A 369 8.25 -7.90 -16.87
C PRO A 369 8.47 -6.38 -16.77
N PRO A 370 9.73 -5.90 -16.89
CA PRO A 370 10.01 -4.47 -16.87
C PRO A 370 9.20 -3.70 -17.93
N GLY A 371 8.68 -2.55 -17.54
CA GLY A 371 7.86 -1.70 -18.40
C GLY A 371 6.40 -2.17 -18.56
N THR A 372 5.97 -3.20 -17.82
CA THR A 372 4.55 -3.55 -17.73
C THR A 372 3.81 -2.41 -17.02
N PRO A 373 2.79 -1.80 -17.65
CA PRO A 373 2.02 -0.75 -16.99
C PRO A 373 1.28 -1.30 -15.77
N SER A 374 1.34 -0.59 -14.66
CA SER A 374 0.43 -0.81 -13.54
C SER A 374 -0.70 0.20 -13.61
N PRO A 375 -1.92 -0.21 -13.98
CA PRO A 375 -3.05 0.71 -14.08
C PRO A 375 -3.41 1.35 -12.73
N GLY A 376 -3.09 0.67 -11.65
CA GLY A 376 -3.42 1.13 -10.31
C GLY A 376 -4.92 1.08 -10.10
N PHE A 377 -5.43 -0.11 -9.92
CA PHE A 377 -6.84 -0.32 -9.64
C PHE A 377 -7.15 -0.07 -8.17
N GLY A 378 -8.31 0.41 -7.92
CA GLY A 378 -8.94 0.57 -6.65
C GLY A 378 -10.44 0.42 -6.85
N ASN A 379 -11.22 0.72 -5.85
CA ASN A 379 -12.66 0.76 -5.99
C ASN A 379 -13.07 1.71 -7.12
N PRO A 380 -14.17 1.41 -7.86
CA PRO A 380 -14.65 2.31 -8.90
C PRO A 380 -15.01 3.66 -8.29
N GLN A 381 -14.17 4.67 -8.56
CA GLN A 381 -14.34 6.02 -8.01
C GLN A 381 -14.80 7.03 -9.06
N ALA A 382 -14.79 6.66 -10.32
CA ALA A 382 -15.13 7.56 -11.41
C ALA A 382 -15.89 6.84 -12.52
N VAL A 383 -16.68 7.58 -13.24
CA VAL A 383 -17.33 7.13 -14.45
C VAL A 383 -17.04 8.15 -15.53
N ALA A 384 -16.58 7.69 -16.70
CA ALA A 384 -16.43 8.52 -17.87
C ALA A 384 -17.36 8.04 -18.99
N TYR A 385 -17.87 8.98 -19.78
CA TYR A 385 -18.69 8.68 -20.94
C TYR A 385 -17.96 9.07 -22.23
N ASP A 386 -17.71 8.07 -23.07
CA ASP A 386 -17.20 8.30 -24.43
C ASP A 386 -18.37 8.57 -25.37
N SER A 387 -18.67 9.84 -25.57
CA SER A 387 -19.78 10.27 -26.40
C SER A 387 -19.63 9.92 -27.90
N LYS A 388 -18.40 9.68 -28.37
CA LYS A 388 -18.15 9.27 -29.76
C LYS A 388 -18.51 7.81 -30.00
N ARG A 389 -18.38 6.96 -28.97
CA ARG A 389 -18.63 5.51 -29.03
C ARG A 389 -19.86 5.08 -28.24
N GLU A 390 -20.52 6.03 -27.58
CA GLU A 390 -21.66 5.80 -26.70
C GLU A 390 -21.36 4.69 -25.63
N GLN A 391 -20.20 4.78 -25.01
CA GLN A 391 -19.73 3.81 -24.02
C GLN A 391 -19.48 4.45 -22.66
N ILE A 392 -19.84 3.74 -21.61
CA ILE A 392 -19.49 4.08 -20.23
C ILE A 392 -18.20 3.33 -19.88
N LEU A 393 -17.24 4.05 -19.29
CA LEU A 393 -15.98 3.55 -18.82
C LEU A 393 -16.00 3.59 -17.29
N VAL A 394 -15.81 2.45 -16.66
CA VAL A 394 -15.78 2.33 -15.20
C VAL A 394 -14.45 1.64 -14.81
N PRO A 395 -13.60 2.29 -14.03
CA PRO A 395 -12.47 1.62 -13.38
C PRO A 395 -12.98 0.71 -12.27
N ASN A 396 -12.32 -0.41 -12.07
CA ASN A 396 -12.67 -1.38 -11.02
C ASN A 396 -11.40 -1.85 -10.31
#